data_ee232a4597e3db9d1b685f8cc36bad01
#
_entry.id   ee232a4597e3db9d1b685f8cc36bad01
#
_cell.length_a   1.000
_cell.length_b   1.000
_cell.length_c   1.000
_cell.angle_alpha   90.00
_cell.angle_beta   90.00
_cell.angle_gamma   90.00
#
_symmetry.space_group_name_H-M   'P 1'
#
loop_
_entity.id
_entity.type
_entity.pdbx_description
1 polymer ?
#
loop_
_entity_poly.entity_id
_entity_poly.type
_entity_poly.pdbx_seq_one_letter_code
_entity_poly.pdbx_strand_id
1 'polypeptide(L)'
;MKPISTTIAIGVLALFLSSQALASDAGEHTAEAMVHAGEAAAHGEDGHAKELLKHAKESLSHAKAAEKEHAEAHKHMTEAVKHLEEAVEHAEQDHADVGAKHVREAIKHMQESTD
;
A
#
# COMPACT_ATOMS: atom_id res chain seq x y z
N MET A 1 -32.65 -26.12 17.92
CA MET A 1 -32.05 -24.85 17.53
C MET A 1 -30.81 -25.15 16.72
N LYS A 2 -30.82 -24.81 15.47
CA LYS A 2 -29.64 -24.98 14.60
C LYS A 2 -28.75 -23.76 14.72
N PRO A 3 -27.45 -23.88 14.99
CA PRO A 3 -26.55 -22.74 14.94
C PRO A 3 -26.44 -22.27 13.49
N ILE A 4 -26.72 -21.00 13.27
CA ILE A 4 -26.48 -20.35 12.01
C ILE A 4 -24.98 -20.12 11.95
N SER A 5 -24.28 -20.99 11.25
CA SER A 5 -22.89 -20.75 10.90
C SER A 5 -22.88 -19.65 9.84
N THR A 6 -22.68 -18.43 10.30
CA THR A 6 -22.36 -17.34 9.38
C THR A 6 -20.93 -17.54 8.92
N THR A 7 -20.79 -18.24 7.82
CA THR A 7 -19.52 -18.29 7.10
C THR A 7 -19.32 -16.90 6.49
N ILE A 8 -18.56 -16.09 7.15
CA ILE A 8 -18.04 -14.87 6.53
C ILE A 8 -17.04 -15.37 5.50
N ALA A 9 -17.50 -15.49 4.27
CA ALA A 9 -16.61 -15.63 3.15
C ALA A 9 -15.87 -14.29 3.04
N ILE A 10 -14.69 -14.24 3.62
CA ILE A 10 -13.73 -13.19 3.31
C ILE A 10 -13.37 -13.45 1.85
N GLY A 11 -14.07 -12.77 0.97
CA GLY A 11 -13.70 -12.69 -0.42
C GLY A 11 -12.35 -11.97 -0.46
N VAL A 12 -11.28 -12.74 -0.42
CA VAL A 12 -10.00 -12.28 -0.93
C VAL A 12 -10.26 -12.01 -2.40
N LEU A 13 -10.58 -10.78 -2.70
CA LEU A 13 -10.59 -10.30 -4.05
C LEU A 13 -9.13 -10.34 -4.51
N ALA A 14 -8.73 -11.50 -4.97
CA ALA A 14 -7.51 -11.63 -5.74
C ALA A 14 -7.73 -10.83 -7.01
N LEU A 15 -7.38 -9.56 -6.96
CA LEU A 15 -7.10 -8.79 -8.15
C LEU A 15 -5.87 -9.41 -8.80
N PHE A 16 -6.11 -10.46 -9.56
CA PHE A 16 -5.14 -10.92 -10.53
C PHE A 16 -5.07 -9.85 -11.61
N LEU A 17 -4.25 -8.88 -11.34
CA LEU A 17 -3.68 -8.05 -12.36
C LEU A 17 -3.06 -8.98 -13.39
N SER A 18 -3.56 -8.90 -14.57
CA SER A 18 -2.94 -9.47 -15.74
C SER A 18 -1.49 -8.99 -15.79
N SER A 19 -0.62 -9.85 -15.35
CA SER A 19 0.81 -9.65 -15.17
C SER A 19 1.54 -9.65 -16.52
N GLN A 20 1.25 -8.70 -17.38
CA GLN A 20 1.89 -8.64 -18.69
C GLN A 20 2.83 -7.43 -18.89
N ALA A 21 2.96 -6.54 -17.91
CA ALA A 21 3.71 -5.31 -18.10
C ALA A 21 4.86 -5.06 -17.11
N LEU A 22 5.16 -6.02 -16.22
CA LEU A 22 6.13 -5.79 -15.16
C LEU A 22 7.42 -6.58 -15.38
N ALA A 23 8.02 -6.44 -16.57
CA ALA A 23 9.29 -7.07 -16.89
C ALA A 23 10.52 -6.23 -16.45
N SER A 24 10.32 -5.21 -15.59
CA SER A 24 11.42 -4.42 -15.03
C SER A 24 11.43 -4.54 -13.51
N ASP A 25 12.61 -4.51 -12.91
CA ASP A 25 12.81 -4.56 -11.46
C ASP A 25 12.01 -3.47 -10.73
N ALA A 26 11.88 -2.31 -11.34
CA ALA A 26 11.06 -1.23 -10.80
C ALA A 26 9.56 -1.53 -10.81
N GLY A 27 9.07 -2.25 -11.80
CA GLY A 27 7.70 -2.74 -11.83
C GLY A 27 7.41 -3.73 -10.70
N GLU A 28 8.36 -4.60 -10.40
CA GLU A 28 8.27 -5.54 -9.28
C GLU A 28 8.23 -4.79 -7.94
N HIS A 29 9.13 -3.84 -7.72
CA HIS A 29 9.11 -3.02 -6.51
C HIS A 29 7.82 -2.21 -6.37
N THR A 30 7.30 -1.67 -7.45
CA THR A 30 6.01 -0.97 -7.43
C THR A 30 4.87 -1.90 -7.01
N ALA A 31 4.82 -3.11 -7.55
CA ALA A 31 3.80 -4.11 -7.18
C ALA A 31 3.88 -4.50 -5.70
N GLU A 32 5.08 -4.74 -5.18
CA GLU A 32 5.30 -5.05 -3.76
C GLU A 32 4.91 -3.86 -2.85
N ALA A 33 5.26 -2.65 -3.24
CA ALA A 33 4.85 -1.44 -2.52
C ALA A 33 3.33 -1.34 -2.43
N MET A 34 2.61 -1.64 -3.50
CA MET A 34 1.14 -1.64 -3.52
C MET A 34 0.53 -2.72 -2.62
N VAL A 35 1.11 -3.92 -2.56
CA VAL A 35 0.66 -4.98 -1.67
C VAL A 35 0.76 -4.52 -0.21
N HIS A 36 1.93 -4.07 0.21
CA HIS A 36 2.13 -3.59 1.58
C HIS A 36 1.29 -2.35 1.91
N ALA A 37 1.08 -1.46 0.95
CA ALA A 37 0.19 -0.31 1.13
C ALA A 37 -1.26 -0.75 1.35
N GLY A 38 -1.74 -1.76 0.63
CA GLY A 38 -3.07 -2.35 0.84
C GLY A 38 -3.24 -2.95 2.23
N GLU A 39 -2.24 -3.70 2.70
CA GLU A 39 -2.21 -4.26 4.06
C GLU A 39 -2.20 -3.16 5.13
N ALA A 40 -1.39 -2.13 4.95
CA ALA A 40 -1.35 -0.98 5.85
C ALA A 40 -2.69 -0.26 5.93
N ALA A 41 -3.35 -0.03 4.80
CA ALA A 41 -4.66 0.61 4.76
C ALA A 41 -5.72 -0.22 5.51
N ALA A 42 -5.76 -1.52 5.30
CA ALA A 42 -6.70 -2.42 5.98
C ALA A 42 -6.49 -2.40 7.50
N HIS A 43 -5.25 -2.50 7.96
CA HIS A 43 -4.95 -2.41 9.39
C HIS A 43 -5.27 -1.03 9.99
N GLY A 44 -5.06 0.04 9.24
CA GLY A 44 -5.42 1.39 9.68
C GLY A 44 -6.93 1.58 9.84
N GLU A 45 -7.72 1.01 8.93
CA GLU A 45 -9.19 1.03 9.02
C GLU A 45 -9.71 0.29 10.25
N ASP A 46 -9.00 -0.76 10.65
CA ASP A 46 -9.31 -1.53 11.86
C ASP A 46 -8.74 -0.92 13.15
N GLY A 47 -8.05 0.21 13.07
CA GLY A 47 -7.44 0.88 14.20
C GLY A 47 -6.13 0.25 14.70
N HIS A 48 -5.50 -0.63 13.90
CA HIS A 48 -4.27 -1.33 14.25
C HIS A 48 -3.02 -0.53 13.82
N ALA A 49 -2.69 0.51 14.58
CA ALA A 49 -1.61 1.45 14.22
C ALA A 49 -0.22 0.80 14.09
N LYS A 50 0.09 -0.21 14.90
CA LYS A 50 1.40 -0.90 14.85
C LYS A 50 1.57 -1.71 13.57
N GLU A 51 0.53 -2.43 13.15
CA GLU A 51 0.52 -3.22 11.93
C GLU A 51 0.52 -2.30 10.71
N LEU A 52 -0.27 -1.21 10.73
CA LEU A 52 -0.20 -0.17 9.72
C LEU A 52 1.22 0.38 9.59
N LEU A 53 1.86 0.74 10.68
CA LEU A 53 3.23 1.27 10.69
C LEU A 53 4.22 0.31 10.05
N LYS A 54 4.15 -0.98 10.39
CA LYS A 54 5.01 -2.03 9.82
C LYS A 54 4.86 -2.09 8.29
N HIS A 55 3.64 -2.28 7.80
CA HIS A 55 3.37 -2.41 6.37
C HIS A 55 3.61 -1.10 5.60
N ALA A 56 3.35 0.04 6.21
CA ALA A 56 3.67 1.34 5.59
C ALA A 56 5.18 1.52 5.40
N LYS A 57 6.00 1.11 6.36
CA LYS A 57 7.47 1.13 6.23
C LYS A 57 7.97 0.19 5.14
N GLU A 58 7.41 -1.01 5.03
CA GLU A 58 7.75 -1.97 3.97
C GLU A 58 7.36 -1.41 2.60
N SER A 59 6.15 -0.88 2.46
CA SER A 59 5.69 -0.20 1.24
C SER A 59 6.60 0.95 0.85
N LEU A 60 6.95 1.81 1.82
CA LEU A 60 7.85 2.94 1.60
C LEU A 60 9.24 2.49 1.10
N SER A 61 9.79 1.42 1.64
CA SER A 61 11.06 0.86 1.20
C SER A 61 11.03 0.44 -0.27
N HIS A 62 9.98 -0.29 -0.68
CA HIS A 62 9.81 -0.71 -2.07
C HIS A 62 9.53 0.48 -3.00
N ALA A 63 8.72 1.45 -2.58
CA ALA A 63 8.46 2.65 -3.36
C ALA A 63 9.74 3.47 -3.62
N LYS A 64 10.61 3.60 -2.63
CA LYS A 64 11.91 4.28 -2.77
C LYS A 64 12.85 3.52 -3.72
N ALA A 65 12.84 2.19 -3.70
CA ALA A 65 13.61 1.39 -4.63
C ALA A 65 13.13 1.60 -6.08
N ALA A 66 11.82 1.56 -6.30
CA ALA A 66 11.22 1.84 -7.60
C ALA A 66 11.55 3.25 -8.11
N GLU A 67 11.44 4.26 -7.25
CA GLU A 67 11.79 5.66 -7.58
C GLU A 67 13.25 5.77 -8.03
N LYS A 68 14.17 5.11 -7.32
CA LYS A 68 15.60 5.14 -7.64
C LYS A 68 15.92 4.51 -8.98
N GLU A 69 15.24 3.44 -9.34
CA GLU A 69 15.46 2.71 -10.59
C GLU A 69 14.90 3.45 -11.82
N HIS A 70 13.87 4.25 -11.61
CA HIS A 70 13.24 5.07 -12.66
C HIS A 70 13.43 6.57 -12.44
N ALA A 71 14.66 7.01 -12.23
CA ALA A 71 14.99 8.40 -11.85
C ALA A 71 14.43 9.50 -12.75
N GLU A 72 13.95 9.20 -13.95
CA GLU A 72 13.46 10.23 -14.88
C GLU A 72 11.95 10.43 -14.91
N ALA A 73 11.17 9.54 -14.32
CA ALA A 73 9.79 9.52 -14.79
C ALA A 73 8.72 9.75 -13.76
N HIS A 74 8.99 9.67 -12.46
CA HIS A 74 7.80 9.37 -11.69
C HIS A 74 7.52 10.37 -10.58
N LYS A 75 7.02 11.52 -11.05
CA LYS A 75 6.35 12.52 -10.22
C LYS A 75 5.30 11.87 -9.31
N HIS A 76 4.57 10.90 -9.84
CA HIS A 76 3.59 10.15 -9.07
C HIS A 76 4.25 9.26 -7.99
N MET A 77 5.36 8.61 -8.29
CA MET A 77 6.08 7.82 -7.28
C MET A 77 6.66 8.70 -6.17
N THR A 78 7.15 9.87 -6.50
CA THR A 78 7.61 10.86 -5.51
C THR A 78 6.47 11.28 -4.58
N GLU A 79 5.28 11.55 -5.11
CA GLU A 79 4.12 11.87 -4.29
C GLU A 79 3.66 10.67 -3.44
N ALA A 80 3.71 9.46 -3.98
CA ALA A 80 3.41 8.24 -3.20
C ALA A 80 4.37 8.07 -2.02
N VAL A 81 5.66 8.28 -2.22
CA VAL A 81 6.67 8.23 -1.15
C VAL A 81 6.33 9.24 -0.05
N LYS A 82 5.99 10.47 -0.43
CA LYS A 82 5.60 11.51 0.53
C LYS A 82 4.39 11.09 1.37
N HIS A 83 3.34 10.60 0.74
CA HIS A 83 2.17 10.12 1.47
C HIS A 83 2.48 8.92 2.37
N LEU A 84 3.37 8.02 1.98
CA LEU A 84 3.80 6.93 2.85
C LEU A 84 4.63 7.42 4.06
N GLU A 85 5.45 8.44 3.89
CA GLU A 85 6.17 9.08 4.99
C GLU A 85 5.18 9.73 5.98
N GLU A 86 4.18 10.42 5.49
CA GLU A 86 3.09 10.97 6.32
C GLU A 86 2.30 9.88 7.04
N ALA A 87 2.01 8.75 6.36
CA ALA A 87 1.34 7.61 6.97
C ALA A 87 2.18 7.01 8.12
N VAL A 88 3.48 6.86 7.93
CA VAL A 88 4.41 6.40 8.98
C VAL A 88 4.40 7.34 10.18
N GLU A 89 4.49 8.64 9.94
CA GLU A 89 4.46 9.65 11.01
C GLU A 89 3.15 9.59 11.82
N HIS A 90 2.01 9.50 11.15
CA HIS A 90 0.72 9.37 11.84
C HIS A 90 0.59 8.04 12.60
N ALA A 91 1.10 6.94 12.05
CA ALA A 91 1.10 5.66 12.73
C ALA A 91 2.00 5.64 13.98
N GLU A 92 3.14 6.30 13.94
CA GLU A 92 4.01 6.48 15.12
C GLU A 92 3.33 7.27 16.24
N GLN A 93 2.40 8.16 15.89
CA GLN A 93 1.56 8.93 16.81
C GLN A 93 0.26 8.20 17.19
N ASP A 94 0.09 6.95 16.80
CA ASP A 94 -1.12 6.14 17.04
C ASP A 94 -2.40 6.68 16.35
N HIS A 95 -2.22 7.45 15.26
CA HIS A 95 -3.29 7.98 14.43
C HIS A 95 -3.57 7.09 13.21
N ALA A 96 -4.08 5.88 13.45
CA ALA A 96 -4.26 4.85 12.44
C ALA A 96 -5.20 5.25 11.29
N ASP A 97 -6.28 5.95 11.59
CA ASP A 97 -7.28 6.39 10.60
C ASP A 97 -6.72 7.44 9.63
N VAL A 98 -5.90 8.35 10.13
CA VAL A 98 -5.21 9.35 9.29
C VAL A 98 -4.11 8.69 8.48
N GLY A 99 -3.33 7.81 9.08
CA GLY A 99 -2.33 7.00 8.38
C GLY A 99 -2.93 6.22 7.22
N ALA A 100 -4.09 5.58 7.42
CA ALA A 100 -4.80 4.85 6.37
C ALA A 100 -5.22 5.75 5.19
N LYS A 101 -5.62 6.98 5.44
CA LYS A 101 -5.94 7.94 4.37
C LYS A 101 -4.73 8.25 3.51
N HIS A 102 -3.58 8.53 4.13
CA HIS A 102 -2.33 8.77 3.40
C HIS A 102 -1.87 7.53 2.61
N VAL A 103 -2.02 6.33 3.16
CA VAL A 103 -1.72 5.10 2.42
C VAL A 103 -2.60 4.97 1.17
N ARG A 104 -3.89 5.31 1.23
CA ARG A 104 -4.77 5.28 0.06
C ARG A 104 -4.36 6.28 -1.01
N GLU A 105 -3.96 7.49 -0.63
CA GLU A 105 -3.43 8.47 -1.59
C GLU A 105 -2.13 7.96 -2.22
N ALA A 106 -1.26 7.34 -1.44
CA ALA A 106 -0.05 6.70 -1.97
C ALA A 106 -0.38 5.62 -3.01
N ILE A 107 -1.35 4.74 -2.73
CA ILE A 107 -1.80 3.69 -3.66
C ILE A 107 -2.26 4.32 -4.98
N LYS A 108 -3.05 5.39 -4.92
CA LYS A 108 -3.53 6.10 -6.12
C LYS A 108 -2.37 6.61 -6.97
N HIS A 109 -1.39 7.26 -6.35
CA HIS A 109 -0.20 7.73 -7.07
C HIS A 109 0.64 6.58 -7.64
N MET A 110 0.77 5.48 -6.92
CA MET A 110 1.46 4.28 -7.44
C MET A 110 0.75 3.70 -8.67
N GLN A 111 -0.57 3.66 -8.68
CA GLN A 111 -1.35 3.22 -9.83
C GLN A 111 -1.14 4.15 -11.02
N GLU A 112 -1.19 5.47 -10.80
CA GLU A 112 -0.94 6.47 -11.84
C GLU A 112 0.50 6.40 -12.38
N SER A 113 1.46 5.92 -11.60
CA SER A 113 2.85 5.77 -12.03
C SER A 113 3.09 4.59 -12.97
N THR A 114 2.14 3.68 -13.08
CA THR A 114 2.24 2.47 -13.93
C THR A 114 1.48 2.60 -15.25
N ASP A 115 0.72 3.67 -15.45
CA ASP A 115 -0.02 3.96 -16.67
C ASP A 115 0.88 4.67 -17.70
#